data_252db9aac92c405456c5ecd811da7d23
#
_entry.id   252db9aac92c405456c5ecd811da7d23
#
_cell.length_a   1.000
_cell.length_b   1.000
_cell.length_c   1.000
_cell.angle_alpha   90.00
_cell.angle_beta   90.00
_cell.angle_gamma   90.00
#
_symmetry.space_group_name_H-M   'P 1'
#
loop_
_entity.id
_entity.type
_entity.pdbx_description
1 polymer ?
#
loop_
_entity_poly.entity_id
_entity_poly.type
_entity_poly.pdbx_seq_one_letter_code
_entity_poly.pdbx_strand_id
1 'polypeptide(L)'
;MLELRPNCECCDRDLPPDSREARICTYECTFCSDCAETVLKGVCPNCGGNFSPRPIRPARMLAKHPASTKRVVKDGGCLKLASSLFRVLIMPV
;
A
#
# COMPACT_ATOMS: atom_id res chain seq x y z
N MET A 1 7.44 -7.03 14.46
CA MET A 1 5.97 -7.23 14.37
C MET A 1 5.41 -6.40 13.23
N LEU A 2 4.44 -6.93 12.52
CA LEU A 2 3.80 -6.21 11.44
C LEU A 2 3.19 -4.89 11.93
N GLU A 3 3.57 -3.80 11.28
CA GLU A 3 3.01 -2.48 11.55
C GLU A 3 1.75 -2.35 10.72
N LEU A 4 0.61 -2.24 11.36
CA LEU A 4 -0.66 -2.09 10.65
C LEU A 4 -0.84 -0.62 10.29
N ARG A 5 -0.31 -0.21 9.15
CA ARG A 5 -0.37 1.18 8.72
C ARG A 5 -1.81 1.59 8.41
N PRO A 6 -2.19 2.83 8.76
CA PRO A 6 -3.60 3.24 8.71
C PRO A 6 -4.12 3.61 7.33
N ASN A 7 -3.25 3.68 6.31
CA ASN A 7 -3.64 4.21 5.01
C ASN A 7 -2.85 3.60 3.86
N CYS A 8 -3.39 3.79 2.67
CA CYS A 8 -2.69 3.46 1.43
C CYS A 8 -1.64 4.52 1.12
N GLU A 9 -0.41 4.11 0.88
CA GLU A 9 0.68 5.05 0.57
C GLU A 9 0.50 5.73 -0.79
N CYS A 10 -0.43 5.25 -1.59
CA CYS A 10 -0.67 5.71 -2.95
C CYS A 10 -1.77 6.76 -3.01
N CYS A 11 -2.96 6.43 -2.51
CA CYS A 11 -4.13 7.31 -2.58
C CYS A 11 -4.58 7.85 -1.24
N ASP A 12 -3.88 7.50 -0.16
CA ASP A 12 -4.19 7.89 1.22
C ASP A 12 -5.53 7.38 1.73
N ARG A 13 -6.11 6.37 1.07
CA ARG A 13 -7.34 5.75 1.54
C ARG A 13 -7.13 5.12 2.90
N ASP A 14 -8.09 5.28 3.80
CA ASP A 14 -8.02 4.65 5.11
C ASP A 14 -8.09 3.13 4.99
N LEU A 15 -7.18 2.47 5.70
CA LEU A 15 -7.11 1.02 5.74
C LEU A 15 -7.08 0.57 7.20
N PRO A 16 -8.27 0.47 7.82
CA PRO A 16 -8.33 0.04 9.23
C PRO A 16 -7.71 -1.35 9.41
N PRO A 17 -7.34 -1.72 10.65
CA PRO A 17 -6.60 -2.96 10.88
C PRO A 17 -7.34 -4.23 10.44
N ASP A 18 -8.65 -4.18 10.32
CA ASP A 18 -9.46 -5.30 9.84
C ASP A 18 -9.80 -5.22 8.34
N SER A 19 -9.21 -4.27 7.63
CA SER A 19 -9.47 -4.11 6.21
C SER A 19 -9.00 -5.31 5.40
N ARG A 20 -9.86 -5.81 4.54
CA ARG A 20 -9.52 -6.89 3.61
C ARG A 20 -8.95 -6.36 2.31
N GLU A 21 -8.91 -5.04 2.17
CA GLU A 21 -8.40 -4.42 0.96
C GLU A 21 -6.98 -3.92 1.09
N ALA A 22 -6.36 -4.13 2.25
CA ALA A 22 -4.97 -3.77 2.44
C ALA A 22 -4.06 -4.82 1.83
N ARG A 23 -3.05 -4.34 1.11
CA ARG A 23 -2.02 -5.18 0.50
C ARG A 23 -0.67 -4.74 1.02
N ILE A 24 0.23 -5.69 1.23
CA ILE A 24 1.59 -5.39 1.69
C ILE A 24 2.62 -6.04 0.78
N CYS A 25 3.79 -5.41 0.71
CA CYS A 25 4.93 -5.93 -0.04
C CYS A 25 5.90 -6.63 0.92
N THR A 26 7.09 -6.95 0.42
CA THR A 26 8.10 -7.65 1.23
C THR A 26 8.65 -6.80 2.37
N TYR A 27 8.54 -5.48 2.27
CA TYR A 27 8.93 -4.53 3.33
C TYR A 27 7.72 -3.96 4.06
N GLU A 28 6.56 -4.59 3.93
CA GLU A 28 5.33 -4.19 4.60
C GLU A 28 4.81 -2.81 4.20
N CYS A 29 5.24 -2.28 3.07
CA CYS A 29 4.63 -1.09 2.48
C CYS A 29 3.17 -1.40 2.18
N THR A 30 2.27 -0.50 2.55
CA THR A 30 0.83 -0.75 2.54
C THR A 30 0.13 0.03 1.43
N PHE A 31 -0.68 -0.67 0.66
CA PHE A 31 -1.47 -0.07 -0.42
C PHE A 31 -2.86 -0.70 -0.39
N CYS A 32 -3.86 0.01 -0.93
CA CYS A 32 -5.17 -0.61 -1.08
C CYS A 32 -5.16 -1.53 -2.30
N SER A 33 -6.10 -2.49 -2.32
CA SER A 33 -6.16 -3.46 -3.41
C SER A 33 -6.34 -2.80 -4.77
N ASP A 34 -7.13 -1.73 -4.85
CA ASP A 34 -7.32 -1.01 -6.10
C ASP A 34 -6.02 -0.44 -6.64
N CYS A 35 -5.26 0.26 -5.80
CA CYS A 35 -3.97 0.81 -6.22
C CYS A 35 -2.99 -0.29 -6.57
N ALA A 36 -2.93 -1.35 -5.76
CA ALA A 36 -2.01 -2.46 -5.99
C ALA A 36 -2.28 -3.14 -7.33
N GLU A 37 -3.54 -3.29 -7.71
CA GLU A 37 -3.91 -3.98 -8.93
C GLU A 37 -3.88 -3.09 -10.16
N THR A 38 -4.38 -1.85 -10.05
CA THR A 38 -4.55 -0.99 -11.22
C THR A 38 -3.36 -0.07 -11.45
N VAL A 39 -2.99 0.71 -10.46
CA VAL A 39 -1.92 1.71 -10.61
C VAL A 39 -0.55 1.06 -10.58
N LEU A 40 -0.33 0.16 -9.62
CA LEU A 40 0.97 -0.46 -9.39
C LEU A 40 1.13 -1.78 -10.13
N LYS A 41 0.05 -2.34 -10.63
CA LYS A 41 0.03 -3.58 -11.42
C LYS A 41 0.76 -4.73 -10.73
N GLY A 42 0.58 -4.84 -9.44
CA GLY A 42 1.13 -5.93 -8.65
C GLY A 42 2.59 -5.78 -8.27
N VAL A 43 3.20 -4.63 -8.54
CA VAL A 43 4.61 -4.39 -8.24
C VAL A 43 4.75 -3.22 -7.28
N CYS A 44 5.42 -3.46 -6.15
CA CYS A 44 5.64 -2.41 -5.17
C CYS A 44 6.64 -1.37 -5.70
N PRO A 45 6.29 -0.07 -5.69
CA PRO A 45 7.20 0.96 -6.21
C PRO A 45 8.41 1.19 -5.32
N ASN A 46 8.38 0.69 -4.08
CA ASN A 46 9.49 0.90 -3.14
C ASN A 46 10.51 -0.25 -3.18
N CYS A 47 10.05 -1.49 -3.26
CA CYS A 47 10.95 -2.64 -3.18
C CYS A 47 10.96 -3.51 -4.43
N GLY A 48 10.04 -3.30 -5.35
CA GLY A 48 9.95 -4.10 -6.57
C GLY A 48 9.34 -5.49 -6.38
N GLY A 49 8.94 -5.83 -5.16
CA GLY A 49 8.31 -7.11 -4.89
C GLY A 49 6.81 -7.11 -5.22
N ASN A 50 6.20 -8.26 -5.11
CA ASN A 50 4.76 -8.39 -5.32
C ASN A 50 4.00 -8.09 -4.03
N PHE A 51 2.67 -8.14 -4.11
CA PHE A 51 1.80 -7.87 -2.97
C PHE A 51 1.09 -9.13 -2.51
N SER A 52 0.72 -9.13 -1.23
CA SER A 52 -0.16 -10.14 -0.66
C SER A 52 -1.19 -9.46 0.23
N PRO A 53 -2.34 -10.13 0.50
CA PRO A 53 -3.29 -9.58 1.46
C PRO A 53 -2.64 -9.40 2.82
N ARG A 54 -2.95 -8.28 3.48
CA ARG A 54 -2.40 -8.02 4.82
C ARG A 54 -3.16 -8.87 5.84
N PRO A 55 -2.43 -9.59 6.72
CA PRO A 55 -3.08 -10.32 7.80
C PRO A 55 -3.90 -9.40 8.71
N ILE A 56 -4.99 -9.92 9.23
CA ILE A 56 -5.87 -9.17 10.12
C ILE A 56 -5.52 -9.53 11.56
N ARG A 57 -5.19 -8.52 12.37
CA ARG A 57 -4.91 -8.73 13.79
C ARG A 57 -6.22 -8.77 14.56
N PRO A 58 -6.49 -9.85 15.35
CA PRO A 58 -7.73 -9.93 16.12
C PRO A 58 -7.88 -8.76 17.10
N ALA A 59 -9.13 -8.40 17.39
CA ALA A 59 -9.42 -7.28 18.27
C ALA A 59 -8.74 -7.43 19.65
N ARG A 60 -8.70 -8.65 20.19
CA ARG A 60 -8.06 -8.91 21.47
C ARG A 60 -6.56 -8.60 21.46
N MET A 61 -5.93 -8.78 20.30
CA MET A 61 -4.51 -8.49 20.15
C MET A 61 -4.26 -7.01 19.84
N LEU A 62 -5.23 -6.33 19.24
CA LEU A 62 -5.13 -4.91 19.01
C LEU A 62 -5.13 -4.13 20.33
N ALA A 63 -5.73 -4.68 21.38
CA ALA A 63 -5.71 -4.05 22.70
C ALA A 63 -4.28 -3.98 23.26
N LYS A 64 -3.46 -5.01 22.98
CA LYS A 64 -2.07 -5.06 23.44
C LYS A 64 -1.11 -4.43 22.43
N HIS A 65 -1.41 -4.59 21.15
CA HIS A 65 -0.55 -4.18 20.05
C HIS A 65 -1.38 -3.40 19.03
N PRO A 66 -1.70 -2.14 19.31
CA PRO A 66 -2.57 -1.35 18.43
C PRO A 66 -1.95 -1.12 17.07
N ALA A 67 -2.81 -0.82 16.10
CA ALA A 67 -2.37 -0.45 14.77
C ALA A 67 -1.59 0.86 14.81
N SER A 68 -0.74 1.05 13.82
CA SER A 68 0.00 2.30 13.67
C SER A 68 -0.97 3.44 13.36
N THR A 69 -0.69 4.61 13.92
CA THR A 69 -1.44 5.83 13.62
C THR A 69 -0.63 6.75 12.70
N LYS A 70 0.57 6.35 12.34
CA LYS A 70 1.44 7.16 11.50
C LYS A 70 1.06 7.00 10.05
N ARG A 71 0.48 8.03 9.46
CA ARG A 71 0.13 8.05 8.05
C ARG A 71 1.37 8.34 7.22
N VAL A 72 1.55 7.56 6.17
CA VAL A 72 2.65 7.74 5.22
C VAL A 72 2.05 7.73 3.82
N VAL A 73 2.32 8.77 3.05
CA VAL A 73 1.87 8.89 1.66
C VAL A 73 3.08 9.21 0.82
N LYS A 74 3.22 8.54 -0.33
CA LYS A 74 4.30 8.86 -1.25
C LYS A 74 4.13 10.30 -1.74
N ASP A 75 5.24 10.98 -1.91
CA ASP A 75 5.24 12.36 -2.40
C ASP A 75 4.51 12.43 -3.75
N GLY A 76 3.43 13.20 -3.78
CA GLY A 76 2.58 13.29 -4.95
C GLY A 76 1.68 12.08 -5.17
N GLY A 77 1.72 11.08 -4.29
CA GLY A 77 0.95 9.84 -4.42
C GLY A 77 1.45 8.99 -5.56
N CYS A 78 0.87 7.82 -5.73
CA CYS A 78 1.29 6.91 -6.80
C CYS A 78 0.66 7.24 -8.16
N LEU A 79 -0.29 8.15 -8.19
CA LEU A 79 -0.80 8.65 -9.47
C LEU A 79 0.30 9.36 -10.25
N LYS A 80 1.16 10.09 -9.54
CA LYS A 80 2.31 10.73 -10.16
C LYS A 80 3.28 9.69 -10.72
N LEU A 81 3.51 8.62 -9.97
CA LEU A 81 4.36 7.53 -10.41
C LEU A 81 3.77 6.83 -11.64
N ALA A 82 2.47 6.56 -11.62
CA ALA A 82 1.78 5.97 -12.75
C ALA A 82 1.87 6.84 -14.01
N SER A 83 1.73 8.15 -13.84
CA SER A 83 1.87 9.08 -14.95
C SER A 83 3.27 9.04 -15.55
N SER A 84 4.28 8.94 -14.71
CA SER A 84 5.65 8.82 -15.18
C SER A 84 5.87 7.54 -15.97
N LEU A 85 5.35 6.42 -15.48
CA LEU A 85 5.42 5.14 -16.17
C LEU A 85 4.68 5.20 -17.50
N PHE A 86 3.53 5.82 -17.49
CA PHE A 86 2.72 5.97 -18.70
C PHE A 86 3.47 6.76 -19.78
N ARG A 87 4.16 7.82 -19.39
CA ARG A 87 4.97 8.61 -20.31
C ARG A 87 6.07 7.76 -20.94
N VAL A 88 6.74 6.97 -20.13
CA VAL A 88 7.80 6.09 -20.61
C VAL A 88 7.25 5.11 -21.63
N LEU A 89 6.05 4.59 -21.43
CA LEU A 89 5.41 3.65 -22.35
C LEU A 89 4.94 4.32 -23.63
N ILE A 90 4.47 5.57 -23.54
CA ILE A 90 3.95 6.31 -24.70
C ILE A 90 5.07 6.89 -25.54
N MET A 91 6.17 7.23 -24.93
CA MET A 91 7.32 7.76 -25.65
C MET A 91 8.17 6.58 -26.12
N PRO A 92 7.92 6.07 -27.30
CA PRO A 92 8.77 5.03 -27.85
C PRO A 92 10.15 5.65 -28.04
N VAL A 93 10.99 5.21 -27.27
CA VAL A 93 12.33 5.74 -27.30
C VAL A 93 13.10 5.05 -28.36
#